data_76196849152ef4172bd61de115abb532
#
_entry.id   76196849152ef4172bd61de115abb532
#
_cell.length_a   1.000
_cell.length_b   1.000
_cell.length_c   1.000
_cell.angle_alpha   90.00
_cell.angle_beta   90.00
_cell.angle_gamma   90.00
#
_symmetry.space_group_name_H-M   'P 1'
#
loop_
_entity.id
_entity.type
_entity.pdbx_description
1 polymer ?
#
loop_
_entity_poly.entity_id
_entity_poly.type
_entity_poly.pdbx_seq_one_letter_code
_entity_poly.pdbx_strand_id
1 'polypeptide(L)'
;MRVKALHRWDLSKKEAEQLQQVLSKEVSSEDVLSEVRIIGGVDVVYKGDSGIAACVVLRFPDLDLIECATAKSPVHYPYISGLLSFREIPLLIPALEKLTIEPDIIIADGHGIAHPRRFGLASHLGVLLEKPVIGCAKSPLTGSYREPAIERGGYEYIYDHGRIVGAVLRTRAHVKPVFVSVGHSISLKSAIHYTMQSTLGLRLPEPVRYAHRAASGN
;
A
#
# COMPACT_ATOMS: atom_id res chain seq x y z
N MET A 1 -13.90 -2.97 9.27
CA MET A 1 -14.02 -2.21 7.98
C MET A 1 -14.80 -3.05 6.96
N ARG A 2 -15.58 -2.41 6.08
CA ARG A 2 -16.30 -3.12 5.01
C ARG A 2 -15.48 -3.14 3.72
N VAL A 3 -15.30 -4.32 3.12
CA VAL A 3 -14.62 -4.49 1.82
C VAL A 3 -15.68 -4.74 0.75
N LYS A 4 -15.67 -3.99 -0.36
CA LYS A 4 -16.60 -4.19 -1.47
C LYS A 4 -16.26 -5.44 -2.26
N ALA A 5 -17.25 -6.23 -2.60
CA ALA A 5 -17.11 -7.39 -3.48
C ALA A 5 -17.33 -6.96 -4.95
N LEU A 6 -16.31 -6.37 -5.57
CA LEU A 6 -16.41 -5.87 -6.95
C LEU A 6 -16.20 -6.97 -8.00
N HIS A 7 -15.54 -8.06 -7.64
CA HIS A 7 -15.20 -9.16 -8.55
C HIS A 7 -14.87 -10.44 -7.77
N ARG A 8 -14.77 -11.55 -8.48
CA ARG A 8 -14.25 -12.81 -7.94
C ARG A 8 -12.71 -12.81 -7.92
N TRP A 9 -12.11 -13.67 -7.12
CA TRP A 9 -10.64 -13.75 -6.96
C TRP A 9 -9.99 -14.89 -7.76
N ASP A 10 -10.76 -15.87 -8.19
CA ASP A 10 -10.31 -17.04 -8.96
C ASP A 10 -10.21 -16.73 -10.47
N LEU A 11 -9.42 -15.71 -10.81
CA LEU A 11 -9.23 -15.24 -12.18
C LEU A 11 -7.97 -15.84 -12.81
N SER A 12 -8.04 -16.15 -14.10
CA SER A 12 -6.84 -16.40 -14.90
C SER A 12 -5.98 -15.13 -14.98
N LYS A 13 -4.69 -15.28 -15.33
CA LYS A 13 -3.78 -14.14 -15.52
C LYS A 13 -4.38 -13.08 -16.46
N LYS A 14 -4.94 -13.51 -17.61
CA LYS A 14 -5.51 -12.61 -18.61
C LYS A 14 -6.72 -11.83 -18.07
N GLU A 15 -7.63 -12.51 -17.38
CA GLU A 15 -8.80 -11.87 -16.76
C GLU A 15 -8.38 -10.88 -15.67
N ALA A 16 -7.39 -11.24 -14.83
CA ALA A 16 -6.86 -10.36 -13.80
C ALA A 16 -6.22 -9.09 -14.39
N GLU A 17 -5.43 -9.22 -15.47
CA GLU A 17 -4.84 -8.09 -16.19
C GLU A 17 -5.89 -7.19 -16.82
N GLN A 18 -6.94 -7.76 -17.42
CA GLN A 18 -8.07 -7.00 -17.99
C GLN A 18 -8.85 -6.27 -16.88
N LEU A 19 -9.08 -6.93 -15.75
CA LEU A 19 -9.76 -6.32 -14.61
C LEU A 19 -8.96 -5.14 -14.05
N GLN A 20 -7.63 -5.26 -13.95
CA GLN A 20 -6.79 -4.13 -13.54
C GLN A 20 -6.93 -2.93 -14.47
N GLN A 21 -7.01 -3.15 -15.80
CA GLN A 21 -7.22 -2.08 -16.78
C GLN A 21 -8.58 -1.39 -16.63
N VAL A 22 -9.62 -2.14 -16.27
CA VAL A 22 -10.96 -1.59 -16.02
C VAL A 22 -10.94 -0.79 -14.70
N LEU A 23 -10.53 -1.41 -13.60
CA LEU A 23 -10.56 -0.79 -12.27
C LEU A 23 -9.55 0.35 -12.10
N SER A 24 -8.49 0.41 -12.92
CA SER A 24 -7.56 1.54 -12.88
C SER A 24 -8.22 2.89 -13.17
N LYS A 25 -9.36 2.89 -13.85
CA LYS A 25 -10.15 4.09 -14.17
C LYS A 25 -10.92 4.63 -12.94
N GLU A 26 -11.14 3.78 -11.95
CA GLU A 26 -11.81 4.15 -10.69
C GLU A 26 -10.82 4.79 -9.68
N VAL A 27 -9.53 4.78 -9.99
CA VAL A 27 -8.52 5.37 -9.09
C VAL A 27 -8.58 6.88 -9.15
N SER A 28 -8.84 7.51 -8.01
CA SER A 28 -8.70 8.95 -7.83
C SER A 28 -7.32 9.30 -7.29
N SER A 29 -6.71 10.33 -7.84
CA SER A 29 -5.45 10.94 -7.36
C SER A 29 -5.69 12.30 -6.69
N GLU A 30 -6.92 12.58 -6.31
CA GLU A 30 -7.31 13.79 -5.60
C GLU A 30 -7.46 13.50 -4.11
N ASP A 31 -7.12 14.48 -3.28
CA ASP A 31 -7.28 14.36 -1.84
C ASP A 31 -8.76 14.48 -1.46
N VAL A 32 -9.27 13.46 -0.77
CA VAL A 32 -10.58 13.51 -0.09
C VAL A 32 -10.40 13.64 1.42
N LEU A 33 -9.19 14.01 1.86
CA LEU A 33 -8.80 14.07 3.25
C LEU A 33 -9.36 15.31 3.92
N SER A 34 -9.92 15.11 5.13
CA SER A 34 -10.08 16.14 6.14
C SER A 34 -8.86 16.18 7.08
N GLU A 35 -9.05 16.26 8.36
CA GLU A 35 -8.00 16.09 9.35
C GLU A 35 -7.68 14.59 9.52
N VAL A 36 -6.40 14.20 9.34
CA VAL A 36 -5.94 12.83 9.56
C VAL A 36 -5.55 12.66 11.02
N ARG A 37 -6.21 11.76 11.71
CA ARG A 37 -5.97 11.42 13.13
C ARG A 37 -5.58 9.97 13.32
N ILE A 38 -5.90 9.12 12.36
CA ILE A 38 -5.71 7.67 12.43
C ILE A 38 -5.12 7.19 11.12
N ILE A 39 -4.01 6.46 11.21
CA ILE A 39 -3.34 5.90 10.05
C ILE A 39 -3.25 4.38 10.17
N GLY A 40 -3.57 3.66 9.08
CA GLY A 40 -3.49 2.21 9.01
C GLY A 40 -2.26 1.72 8.27
N GLY A 41 -1.88 0.48 8.57
CA GLY A 41 -0.87 -0.26 7.81
C GLY A 41 -1.33 -1.67 7.52
N VAL A 42 -0.96 -2.19 6.36
CA VAL A 42 -1.26 -3.57 5.96
C VAL A 42 -0.04 -4.24 5.37
N ASP A 43 0.13 -5.52 5.72
CA ASP A 43 1.20 -6.38 5.17
C ASP A 43 0.79 -7.85 5.22
N VAL A 44 1.44 -8.68 4.40
CA VAL A 44 1.25 -10.14 4.35
C VAL A 44 2.59 -10.82 4.41
N VAL A 45 2.71 -11.79 5.33
CA VAL A 45 3.88 -12.67 5.44
C VAL A 45 3.49 -14.09 5.08
N TYR A 46 4.32 -14.77 4.30
CA TYR A 46 4.06 -16.14 3.84
C TYR A 46 4.79 -17.16 4.72
N LYS A 47 4.08 -18.22 5.11
CA LYS A 47 4.63 -19.38 5.83
C LYS A 47 4.11 -20.67 5.17
N GLY A 48 4.94 -21.31 4.35
CA GLY A 48 4.51 -22.44 3.51
C GLY A 48 3.40 -22.02 2.55
N ASP A 49 2.32 -22.79 2.50
CA ASP A 49 1.15 -22.54 1.64
C ASP A 49 0.13 -21.56 2.24
N SER A 50 0.46 -20.95 3.36
CA SER A 50 -0.41 -19.99 4.05
C SER A 50 0.18 -18.60 4.04
N GLY A 51 -0.69 -17.58 3.96
CA GLY A 51 -0.38 -16.19 4.24
C GLY A 51 -0.94 -15.77 5.59
N ILE A 52 -0.16 -15.00 6.33
CA ILE A 52 -0.59 -14.31 7.55
C ILE A 52 -0.69 -12.84 7.18
N ALA A 53 -1.89 -12.32 7.14
CA ALA A 53 -2.18 -10.91 6.93
C ALA A 53 -2.28 -10.19 8.27
N ALA A 54 -1.76 -8.97 8.32
CA ALA A 54 -1.95 -8.07 9.45
C ALA A 54 -2.42 -6.70 8.98
N CYS A 55 -3.37 -6.15 9.73
CA CYS A 55 -3.84 -4.79 9.61
C CYS A 55 -3.68 -4.11 10.96
N VAL A 56 -3.01 -2.96 10.97
CA VAL A 56 -2.77 -2.18 12.19
C VAL A 56 -3.35 -0.80 12.05
N VAL A 57 -3.72 -0.21 13.18
CA VAL A 57 -4.26 1.14 13.28
C VAL A 57 -3.45 1.89 14.32
N LEU A 58 -2.90 3.03 13.93
CA LEU A 58 -2.07 3.88 14.78
C LEU A 58 -2.69 5.27 14.91
N ARG A 59 -2.50 5.91 16.06
CA ARG A 59 -2.82 7.33 16.24
C ARG A 59 -1.84 8.17 15.43
N PHE A 60 -2.31 9.21 14.82
CA PHE A 60 -1.46 10.14 14.08
C PHE A 60 -1.53 11.53 14.74
N PRO A 61 -0.42 12.27 14.93
CA PRO A 61 0.93 11.97 14.41
C PRO A 61 1.83 11.11 15.32
N ASP A 62 1.40 10.74 16.52
CA ASP A 62 2.23 10.10 17.56
C ASP A 62 2.69 8.70 17.19
N LEU A 63 1.95 8.03 16.29
CA LEU A 63 2.18 6.68 15.80
C LEU A 63 2.10 5.58 16.86
N ASP A 64 1.32 5.84 17.92
CA ASP A 64 0.99 4.85 18.91
C ASP A 64 0.01 3.80 18.34
N LEU A 65 0.32 2.52 18.56
CA LEU A 65 -0.56 1.43 18.12
C LEU A 65 -1.85 1.42 18.92
N ILE A 66 -3.00 1.49 18.24
CA ILE A 66 -4.32 1.49 18.86
C ILE A 66 -5.00 0.13 18.68
N GLU A 67 -4.91 -0.45 17.48
CA GLU A 67 -5.55 -1.71 17.16
C GLU A 67 -4.68 -2.54 16.21
N CYS A 68 -4.75 -3.87 16.37
CA CYS A 68 -4.07 -4.81 15.47
C CYS A 68 -4.99 -6.02 15.24
N ALA A 69 -5.22 -6.34 13.98
CA ALA A 69 -5.96 -7.51 13.57
C ALA A 69 -5.10 -8.38 12.65
N THR A 70 -5.12 -9.69 12.90
CA THR A 70 -4.42 -10.66 12.05
C THR A 70 -5.37 -11.75 11.56
N ALA A 71 -5.06 -12.30 10.39
CA ALA A 71 -5.75 -13.45 9.84
C ALA A 71 -4.75 -14.37 9.14
N LYS A 72 -4.94 -15.69 9.30
CA LYS A 72 -4.19 -16.71 8.56
C LYS A 72 -5.12 -17.39 7.57
N SER A 73 -4.73 -17.46 6.32
CA SER A 73 -5.51 -18.08 5.26
C SER A 73 -4.60 -18.81 4.26
N PRO A 74 -5.09 -19.85 3.56
CA PRO A 74 -4.34 -20.49 2.48
C PRO A 74 -4.14 -19.50 1.32
N VAL A 75 -3.00 -19.63 0.64
CA VAL A 75 -2.65 -18.82 -0.54
C VAL A 75 -3.13 -19.53 -1.79
N HIS A 76 -4.11 -18.98 -2.48
CA HIS A 76 -4.68 -19.60 -3.68
C HIS A 76 -4.11 -19.05 -4.99
N TYR A 77 -3.73 -17.77 -5.02
CA TYR A 77 -3.22 -17.15 -6.24
C TYR A 77 -1.69 -17.24 -6.32
N PRO A 78 -1.10 -17.69 -7.46
CA PRO A 78 0.35 -17.81 -7.61
C PRO A 78 1.01 -16.42 -7.60
N TYR A 79 2.31 -16.38 -7.26
CA TYR A 79 3.08 -15.14 -7.42
C TYR A 79 3.31 -14.87 -8.92
N ILE A 80 2.71 -13.78 -9.40
CA ILE A 80 2.89 -13.27 -10.76
C ILE A 80 3.21 -11.77 -10.64
N SER A 81 4.35 -11.35 -11.21
CA SER A 81 4.73 -9.93 -11.19
C SER A 81 3.64 -9.06 -11.80
N GLY A 82 3.26 -7.99 -11.09
CA GLY A 82 2.16 -7.11 -11.47
C GLY A 82 0.75 -7.64 -11.14
N LEU A 83 0.62 -8.79 -10.47
CA LEU A 83 -0.66 -9.33 -9.99
C LEU A 83 -0.68 -9.60 -8.47
N LEU A 84 0.20 -8.94 -7.72
CA LEU A 84 0.34 -9.13 -6.27
C LEU A 84 -0.99 -8.92 -5.53
N SER A 85 -1.81 -7.98 -5.96
CA SER A 85 -3.10 -7.68 -5.34
C SER A 85 -4.06 -8.88 -5.31
N PHE A 86 -4.05 -9.72 -6.35
CA PHE A 86 -4.90 -10.93 -6.39
C PHE A 86 -4.40 -12.03 -5.44
N ARG A 87 -3.13 -11.99 -5.06
CA ARG A 87 -2.53 -12.90 -4.10
C ARG A 87 -2.72 -12.43 -2.66
N GLU A 88 -2.64 -11.13 -2.39
CA GLU A 88 -2.59 -10.59 -1.03
C GLU A 88 -3.93 -10.06 -0.51
N ILE A 89 -4.74 -9.39 -1.34
CA ILE A 89 -6.00 -8.82 -0.85
C ILE A 89 -6.96 -9.88 -0.31
N PRO A 90 -7.12 -11.08 -0.92
CA PRO A 90 -7.94 -12.14 -0.31
C PRO A 90 -7.49 -12.55 1.09
N LEU A 91 -6.19 -12.42 1.39
CA LEU A 91 -5.64 -12.69 2.72
C LEU A 91 -5.87 -11.52 3.68
N LEU A 92 -5.85 -10.27 3.16
CA LEU A 92 -6.06 -9.05 3.96
C LEU A 92 -7.53 -8.88 4.38
N ILE A 93 -8.49 -9.28 3.54
CA ILE A 93 -9.93 -9.08 3.80
C ILE A 93 -10.34 -9.57 5.20
N PRO A 94 -10.04 -10.80 5.64
CA PRO A 94 -10.45 -11.27 6.96
C PRO A 94 -9.82 -10.50 8.12
N ALA A 95 -8.64 -9.90 7.94
CA ALA A 95 -8.01 -9.05 8.95
C ALA A 95 -8.63 -7.65 8.96
N LEU A 96 -8.90 -7.06 7.78
CA LEU A 96 -9.55 -5.77 7.64
C LEU A 96 -10.98 -5.77 8.25
N GLU A 97 -11.73 -6.84 8.02
CA GLU A 97 -13.11 -6.98 8.56
C GLU A 97 -13.15 -7.07 10.09
N LYS A 98 -12.05 -7.51 10.73
CA LYS A 98 -11.94 -7.54 12.19
C LYS A 98 -11.70 -6.18 12.82
N LEU A 99 -11.18 -5.20 12.07
CA LEU A 99 -10.91 -3.87 12.59
C LEU A 99 -12.22 -3.17 13.00
N THR A 100 -12.23 -2.65 14.23
CA THR A 100 -13.32 -1.85 14.81
C THR A 100 -13.10 -0.36 14.57
N ILE A 101 -11.85 0.07 14.45
CA ILE A 101 -11.47 1.45 14.17
C ILE A 101 -11.09 1.57 12.70
N GLU A 102 -11.71 2.52 12.00
CA GLU A 102 -11.41 2.78 10.60
C GLU A 102 -10.33 3.86 10.46
N PRO A 103 -9.19 3.57 9.81
CA PRO A 103 -8.18 4.58 9.54
C PRO A 103 -8.64 5.61 8.49
N ASP A 104 -8.15 6.83 8.62
CA ASP A 104 -8.36 7.91 7.65
C ASP A 104 -7.53 7.68 6.38
N ILE A 105 -6.33 7.11 6.54
CA ILE A 105 -5.41 6.73 5.47
C ILE A 105 -4.83 5.35 5.77
N ILE A 106 -4.56 4.56 4.73
CA ILE A 106 -3.85 3.28 4.84
C ILE A 106 -2.55 3.35 4.04
N ILE A 107 -1.44 2.88 4.61
CA ILE A 107 -0.18 2.65 3.89
C ILE A 107 -0.03 1.14 3.67
N ALA A 108 0.05 0.72 2.41
CA ALA A 108 0.25 -0.67 2.01
C ALA A 108 1.70 -0.92 1.57
N ASP A 109 2.29 -2.06 1.96
CA ASP A 109 3.59 -2.52 1.46
C ASP A 109 3.44 -3.00 0.01
N GLY A 110 3.42 -2.07 -0.92
CA GLY A 110 3.23 -2.35 -2.34
C GLY A 110 3.00 -1.09 -3.15
N HIS A 111 2.84 -1.28 -4.45
CA HIS A 111 2.62 -0.18 -5.37
C HIS A 111 1.14 0.19 -5.50
N GLY A 112 0.87 1.49 -5.75
CA GLY A 112 -0.38 2.01 -6.26
C GLY A 112 -0.34 2.16 -7.79
N ILE A 113 -0.47 3.40 -8.29
CA ILE A 113 -0.41 3.70 -9.74
C ILE A 113 1.00 3.56 -10.34
N ALA A 114 2.06 3.45 -9.54
CA ALA A 114 3.41 3.11 -10.01
C ALA A 114 3.48 1.63 -10.43
N HIS A 115 2.65 1.26 -11.39
CA HIS A 115 2.40 -0.10 -11.83
C HIS A 115 2.19 -0.13 -13.36
N PRO A 116 2.58 -1.20 -14.09
CA PRO A 116 2.43 -1.25 -15.55
C PRO A 116 1.00 -0.97 -16.04
N ARG A 117 -0.01 -1.40 -15.30
CA ARG A 117 -1.43 -1.17 -15.60
C ARG A 117 -2.06 -0.09 -14.70
N ARG A 118 -1.25 0.74 -14.01
CA ARG A 118 -1.70 1.80 -13.08
C ARG A 118 -2.62 1.31 -11.97
N PHE A 119 -2.51 0.03 -11.62
CA PHE A 119 -3.38 -0.61 -10.64
C PHE A 119 -2.64 -1.70 -9.86
N GLY A 120 -1.78 -1.29 -8.91
CA GLY A 120 -1.09 -2.19 -7.99
C GLY A 120 -1.92 -2.52 -6.75
N LEU A 121 -1.27 -3.11 -5.75
CA LEU A 121 -1.90 -3.55 -4.50
C LEU A 121 -2.65 -2.40 -3.80
N ALA A 122 -1.98 -1.26 -3.62
CA ALA A 122 -2.56 -0.12 -2.92
C ALA A 122 -3.74 0.50 -3.67
N SER A 123 -3.68 0.56 -5.02
CA SER A 123 -4.82 1.04 -5.82
C SER A 123 -6.00 0.11 -5.73
N HIS A 124 -5.77 -1.19 -5.84
CA HIS A 124 -6.81 -2.20 -5.75
C HIS A 124 -7.48 -2.17 -4.37
N LEU A 125 -6.67 -2.14 -3.30
CA LEU A 125 -7.18 -2.03 -1.94
C LEU A 125 -8.00 -0.76 -1.72
N GLY A 126 -7.50 0.39 -2.19
CA GLY A 126 -8.18 1.67 -2.04
C GLY A 126 -9.54 1.74 -2.75
N VAL A 127 -9.64 1.18 -3.96
CA VAL A 127 -10.91 1.09 -4.69
C VAL A 127 -11.90 0.16 -3.99
N LEU A 128 -11.44 -0.97 -3.43
CA LEU A 128 -12.31 -1.90 -2.69
C LEU A 128 -12.80 -1.32 -1.36
N LEU A 129 -12.00 -0.48 -0.71
CA LEU A 129 -12.34 0.14 0.57
C LEU A 129 -13.02 1.51 0.43
N GLU A 130 -12.95 2.13 -0.76
CA GLU A 130 -13.33 3.54 -0.98
C GLU A 130 -12.65 4.50 0.01
N LYS A 131 -11.35 4.25 0.27
CA LYS A 131 -10.57 4.99 1.25
C LYS A 131 -9.25 5.48 0.66
N PRO A 132 -8.68 6.53 1.24
CA PRO A 132 -7.33 6.98 0.92
C PRO A 132 -6.31 5.87 1.22
N VAL A 133 -5.61 5.43 0.18
CA VAL A 133 -4.54 4.42 0.32
C VAL A 133 -3.29 4.90 -0.38
N ILE A 134 -2.15 4.70 0.29
CA ILE A 134 -0.80 5.01 -0.20
C ILE A 134 -0.08 3.69 -0.47
N GLY A 135 0.55 3.58 -1.63
CA GLY A 135 1.51 2.52 -1.90
C GLY A 135 2.92 2.94 -1.46
N CYS A 136 3.57 2.13 -0.62
CA CYS A 136 4.94 2.34 -0.16
C CYS A 136 5.76 1.07 -0.37
N ALA A 137 6.39 0.93 -1.53
CA ALA A 137 7.15 -0.24 -1.91
C ALA A 137 8.65 -0.12 -1.62
N LYS A 138 9.34 -1.26 -1.51
CA LYS A 138 10.77 -1.36 -1.20
C LYS A 138 11.69 -1.29 -2.43
N SER A 139 11.13 -1.50 -3.63
CA SER A 139 11.83 -1.54 -4.92
C SER A 139 10.93 -1.02 -6.04
N PRO A 140 11.48 -0.54 -7.16
CA PRO A 140 10.67 -0.08 -8.29
C PRO A 140 9.99 -1.26 -9.00
N LEU A 141 8.84 -1.01 -9.61
CA LEU A 141 8.13 -1.97 -10.46
C LEU A 141 8.03 -1.49 -11.91
N THR A 142 7.91 -0.18 -12.11
CA THR A 142 7.80 0.45 -13.44
C THR A 142 8.39 1.85 -13.42
N GLY A 143 8.66 2.38 -14.60
CA GLY A 143 9.13 3.75 -14.79
C GLY A 143 10.62 3.94 -14.56
N SER A 144 11.07 5.18 -14.75
CA SER A 144 12.44 5.64 -14.54
C SER A 144 12.43 6.83 -13.59
N TYR A 145 13.52 7.01 -12.87
CA TYR A 145 13.69 8.08 -11.90
C TYR A 145 15.18 8.49 -11.80
N ARG A 146 15.42 9.67 -11.24
CA ARG A 146 16.73 10.05 -10.76
C ARG A 146 16.91 9.63 -9.31
N GLU A 147 18.14 9.31 -8.91
CA GLU A 147 18.41 9.01 -7.51
C GLU A 147 18.14 10.27 -6.67
N PRO A 148 17.32 10.20 -5.62
CA PRO A 148 17.05 11.36 -4.78
C PRO A 148 18.27 11.72 -3.93
N ALA A 149 18.33 12.97 -3.47
CA ALA A 149 19.33 13.46 -2.53
C ALA A 149 19.49 12.48 -1.34
N ILE A 150 20.72 12.42 -0.80
CA ILE A 150 21.09 11.44 0.24
C ILE A 150 20.47 11.77 1.61
N GLU A 151 20.07 13.01 1.81
CA GLU A 151 19.45 13.53 3.03
C GLU A 151 18.03 13.01 3.18
N ARG A 152 17.58 12.94 4.43
CA ARG A 152 16.19 12.62 4.75
C ARG A 152 15.24 13.66 4.17
N GLY A 153 14.19 13.22 3.48
CA GLY A 153 13.20 14.07 2.82
C GLY A 153 13.49 14.35 1.35
N GLY A 154 14.70 14.02 0.86
CA GLY A 154 14.99 14.09 -0.57
C GLY A 154 14.07 13.15 -1.37
N TYR A 155 13.49 13.64 -2.45
CA TYR A 155 12.70 12.79 -3.35
C TYR A 155 12.84 13.23 -4.81
N GLU A 156 12.57 12.28 -5.71
CA GLU A 156 12.50 12.46 -7.15
C GLU A 156 11.25 11.79 -7.69
N TYR A 157 10.69 12.31 -8.77
CA TYR A 157 9.52 11.71 -9.38
C TYR A 157 9.87 10.47 -10.20
N ILE A 158 8.95 9.50 -10.21
CA ILE A 158 8.98 8.32 -11.10
C ILE A 158 8.16 8.66 -12.33
N TYR A 159 8.81 8.59 -13.50
CA TYR A 159 8.18 8.83 -14.79
C TYR A 159 7.98 7.52 -15.54
N ASP A 160 6.79 7.32 -16.08
CA ASP A 160 6.49 6.18 -16.93
C ASP A 160 5.61 6.65 -18.10
N HIS A 161 6.09 6.43 -19.34
CA HIS A 161 5.48 6.97 -20.57
C HIS A 161 5.15 8.47 -20.48
N GLY A 162 6.09 9.28 -19.95
CA GLY A 162 5.96 10.73 -19.85
C GLY A 162 5.02 11.22 -18.74
N ARG A 163 4.47 10.32 -17.91
CA ARG A 163 3.57 10.67 -16.79
C ARG A 163 4.25 10.40 -15.46
N ILE A 164 4.00 11.26 -14.47
CA ILE A 164 4.41 11.01 -13.09
C ILE A 164 3.49 9.93 -12.52
N VAL A 165 4.10 8.85 -12.00
CA VAL A 165 3.38 7.70 -11.42
C VAL A 165 3.70 7.46 -9.96
N GLY A 166 4.65 8.19 -9.41
CA GLY A 166 5.07 8.06 -8.02
C GLY A 166 6.29 8.91 -7.72
N ALA A 167 6.88 8.67 -6.58
CA ALA A 167 8.12 9.29 -6.14
C ALA A 167 9.04 8.27 -5.47
N VAL A 168 10.35 8.46 -5.65
CA VAL A 168 11.40 7.79 -4.90
C VAL A 168 11.77 8.70 -3.74
N LEU A 169 11.53 8.26 -2.51
CA LEU A 169 11.60 9.08 -1.30
C LEU A 169 12.68 8.56 -0.34
N ARG A 170 13.59 9.43 0.07
CA ARG A 170 14.60 9.14 1.09
C ARG A 170 14.05 9.40 2.49
N THR A 171 13.48 8.38 3.11
CA THR A 171 12.90 8.47 4.45
C THR A 171 13.96 8.52 5.56
N ARG A 172 15.16 7.99 5.30
CA ARG A 172 16.31 8.02 6.19
C ARG A 172 17.57 8.31 5.39
N ALA A 173 18.43 9.21 5.89
CA ALA A 173 19.71 9.55 5.27
C ALA A 173 20.61 8.31 5.15
N HIS A 174 21.36 8.21 4.05
CA HIS A 174 22.28 7.13 3.73
C HIS A 174 21.68 5.72 3.64
N VAL A 175 20.35 5.59 3.53
CA VAL A 175 19.65 4.30 3.39
C VAL A 175 18.88 4.27 2.06
N LYS A 176 18.71 3.09 1.47
CA LYS A 176 17.91 2.92 0.22
C LYS A 176 16.55 3.60 0.35
N PRO A 177 16.10 4.37 -0.66
CA PRO A 177 14.79 5.05 -0.62
C PRO A 177 13.63 4.06 -0.66
N VAL A 178 12.43 4.56 -0.43
CA VAL A 178 11.16 3.86 -0.68
C VAL A 178 10.50 4.43 -1.93
N PHE A 179 9.55 3.67 -2.50
CA PHE A 179 8.82 4.02 -3.72
C PHE A 179 7.38 4.29 -3.34
N VAL A 180 7.02 5.58 -3.33
CA VAL A 180 5.71 6.06 -2.93
C VAL A 180 4.84 6.31 -4.16
N SER A 181 3.61 5.86 -4.13
CA SER A 181 2.65 6.13 -5.20
C SER A 181 1.23 6.26 -4.66
N VAL A 182 0.40 6.95 -5.41
CA VAL A 182 -1.03 7.02 -5.13
C VAL A 182 -1.63 5.62 -5.19
N GLY A 183 -2.34 5.21 -4.16
CA GLY A 183 -3.24 4.07 -4.19
C GLY A 183 -4.61 4.51 -4.70
N HIS A 184 -5.34 5.29 -3.89
CA HIS A 184 -6.66 5.81 -4.22
C HIS A 184 -6.97 7.01 -3.32
N SER A 185 -7.78 7.97 -3.83
CA SER A 185 -8.34 9.12 -3.09
C SER A 185 -7.33 9.95 -2.28
N ILE A 186 -6.11 10.06 -2.79
CA ILE A 186 -5.03 10.84 -2.19
C ILE A 186 -4.11 11.37 -3.30
N SER A 187 -3.61 12.60 -3.15
CA SER A 187 -2.63 13.15 -4.08
C SER A 187 -1.22 12.57 -3.83
N LEU A 188 -0.35 12.60 -4.84
CA LEU A 188 1.04 12.17 -4.66
C LEU A 188 1.78 13.04 -3.63
N LYS A 189 1.48 14.34 -3.57
CA LYS A 189 2.04 15.26 -2.58
C LYS A 189 1.67 14.83 -1.16
N SER A 190 0.40 14.54 -0.92
CA SER A 190 -0.09 14.05 0.38
C SER A 190 0.45 12.66 0.70
N ALA A 191 0.56 11.77 -0.30
CA ALA A 191 1.16 10.46 -0.12
C ALA A 191 2.62 10.54 0.34
N ILE A 192 3.43 11.43 -0.26
CA ILE A 192 4.82 11.69 0.17
C ILE A 192 4.83 12.25 1.59
N HIS A 193 3.98 13.24 1.87
CA HIS A 193 3.90 13.88 3.19
C HIS A 193 3.58 12.87 4.30
N TYR A 194 2.49 12.10 4.18
CA TYR A 194 2.10 11.14 5.21
C TYR A 194 3.08 9.98 5.34
N THR A 195 3.70 9.54 4.25
CA THR A 195 4.79 8.56 4.31
C THR A 195 5.96 9.08 5.14
N MET A 196 6.39 10.33 4.91
CA MET A 196 7.46 10.95 5.70
C MET A 196 7.10 11.13 7.16
N GLN A 197 5.91 11.65 7.46
CA GLN A 197 5.45 11.89 8.84
C GLN A 197 5.26 10.57 9.61
N SER A 198 4.97 9.48 8.92
CA SER A 198 4.82 8.15 9.52
C SER A 198 6.16 7.40 9.67
N THR A 199 7.31 8.07 9.44
CA THR A 199 8.63 7.43 9.50
C THR A 199 9.46 7.97 10.66
N LEU A 200 9.68 7.15 11.70
CA LEU A 200 10.45 7.47 12.90
C LEU A 200 11.91 7.00 12.78
N GLY A 201 12.71 7.65 11.92
CA GLY A 201 14.15 7.40 11.80
C GLY A 201 14.54 6.05 11.19
N LEU A 202 13.60 5.27 10.68
CA LEU A 202 13.83 4.03 9.96
C LEU A 202 13.45 4.19 8.46
N ARG A 203 13.75 3.18 7.64
CA ARG A 203 13.48 3.23 6.21
C ARG A 203 11.98 3.18 5.90
N LEU A 204 11.26 2.28 6.54
CA LEU A 204 9.84 2.05 6.29
C LEU A 204 8.97 2.83 7.27
N PRO A 205 7.79 3.31 6.85
CA PRO A 205 6.80 3.91 7.73
C PRO A 205 6.37 2.96 8.85
N GLU A 206 6.09 3.51 10.03
CA GLU A 206 5.69 2.71 11.18
C GLU A 206 4.44 1.85 10.94
N PRO A 207 3.37 2.33 10.24
CA PRO A 207 2.22 1.47 9.94
C PRO A 207 2.61 0.18 9.19
N VAL A 208 3.47 0.28 8.18
CA VAL A 208 3.97 -0.90 7.43
C VAL A 208 4.84 -1.80 8.31
N ARG A 209 5.68 -1.20 9.16
CA ARG A 209 6.55 -1.96 10.08
C ARG A 209 5.77 -2.70 11.15
N TYR A 210 4.77 -2.07 11.76
CA TYR A 210 3.89 -2.71 12.74
C TYR A 210 3.09 -3.85 12.09
N ALA A 211 2.54 -3.64 10.89
CA ALA A 211 1.83 -4.69 10.17
C ALA A 211 2.74 -5.88 9.86
N HIS A 212 3.97 -5.63 9.37
CA HIS A 212 4.96 -6.67 9.12
C HIS A 212 5.32 -7.47 10.38
N ARG A 213 5.57 -6.80 11.50
CA ARG A 213 5.88 -7.47 12.78
C ARG A 213 4.70 -8.33 13.25
N ALA A 214 3.49 -7.80 13.22
CA ALA A 214 2.29 -8.53 13.60
C ALA A 214 2.06 -9.78 12.71
N ALA A 215 2.24 -9.66 11.39
CA ALA A 215 2.14 -10.79 10.46
C ALA A 215 3.26 -11.83 10.68
N SER A 216 4.45 -11.40 11.11
CA SER A 216 5.60 -12.27 11.39
C SER A 216 5.46 -13.04 12.72
N GLY A 217 4.59 -12.57 13.62
CA GLY A 217 4.41 -13.15 14.97
C GLY A 217 5.44 -12.64 15.98
N ASN A 218 5.95 -11.42 15.80
CA ASN A 218 6.94 -10.75 16.65
C ASN A 218 6.34 -9.52 17.35
#